data_02d48d63b38a428d5c1b27d21270e481
#
_entry.id   02d48d63b38a428d5c1b27d21270e481
#
_cell.length_a   1.000
_cell.length_b   1.000
_cell.length_c   1.000
_cell.angle_alpha   90.00
_cell.angle_beta   90.00
_cell.angle_gamma   90.00
#
_symmetry.space_group_name_H-M   'P 1'
#
loop_
_entity.id
_entity.type
_entity.pdbx_description
1 polymer ?
#
loop_
_entity_poly.entity_id
_entity_poly.type
_entity_poly.pdbx_seq_one_letter_code
_entity_poly.pdbx_strand_id
1 'polypeptide(L)'
;MSIEDLFRINNDNAIEDIYELSPLQQGLYYHWLVEESSSLYFMQTCYTLRAENLNINNVREAYQELVNRYDILRTSFSNDHNARLQIVHKEALVDFNHKILNKDETDPVFLAKIKQEDISRGFDLNKPTQMRLQVLDLGYDNYEFIWSHHHIVMDGWCMSILINDFSSILNDLDKKQPISLEKPAKYANYIKWLSKVDKQTSLAYWKRYLDGFETATELTFKNRKRTQGQNANFKSESIYLEEELFEKIKDTCNDFGITKNTFIQGVWGYLLSRYNNSKDVVFGSVVSGRPADLVGVENMVGLFSNTIPVRLKYDESATVKDFLQKLHAEAIESSDFHYVSLAEVQSQSSLGMELINNLVIFENYAVADTLETDNKINIENINVFDELNYGFAITVKPSESCLEIEFRFDSNIFDIESIGKMKAHFEAITHSFVSKSQTAIHLVDYLTQGEKQQLLVDFNHSKVDYPKDKTIIGLFEEQVDKTPDNIAVVFE
;
A
#
# COMPACT_ATOMS: atom_id res chain seq x y z
N MET A 1 1.56 -34.72 -15.75
CA MET A 1 2.03 -34.22 -17.05
C MET A 1 3.05 -33.15 -16.74
N SER A 2 4.27 -33.23 -17.29
CA SER A 2 5.28 -32.20 -17.03
C SER A 2 4.99 -30.94 -17.85
N ILE A 3 5.56 -29.78 -17.45
CA ILE A 3 5.49 -28.55 -18.23
C ILE A 3 6.02 -28.77 -19.66
N GLU A 4 7.04 -29.65 -19.80
CA GLU A 4 7.59 -30.07 -21.10
C GLU A 4 6.57 -30.87 -21.95
N ASP A 5 5.70 -31.66 -21.31
CA ASP A 5 4.63 -32.39 -22.01
C ASP A 5 3.54 -31.43 -22.50
N LEU A 6 3.22 -30.38 -21.74
CA LEU A 6 2.29 -29.30 -22.15
C LEU A 6 2.82 -28.53 -23.35
N PHE A 7 4.13 -28.24 -23.42
CA PHE A 7 4.78 -27.64 -24.59
C PHE A 7 4.69 -28.52 -25.84
N ARG A 8 4.77 -29.84 -25.67
CA ARG A 8 4.71 -30.80 -26.80
C ARG A 8 3.26 -31.03 -27.31
N ILE A 9 2.27 -30.93 -26.45
CA ILE A 9 0.87 -31.14 -26.80
C ILE A 9 0.27 -29.91 -27.49
N ASN A 10 0.64 -28.70 -27.03
CA ASN A 10 0.30 -27.46 -27.71
C ASN A 10 1.32 -27.20 -28.83
N ASN A 11 1.15 -27.89 -29.94
CA ASN A 11 1.85 -27.62 -31.20
C ASN A 11 1.49 -26.24 -31.79
N ASP A 12 1.02 -25.34 -30.92
CA ASP A 12 0.55 -24.00 -31.28
C ASP A 12 1.76 -23.08 -31.37
N ASN A 13 2.04 -22.65 -32.56
CA ASN A 13 3.13 -21.73 -32.90
C ASN A 13 3.01 -20.36 -32.20
N ALA A 14 1.95 -20.18 -31.39
CA ALA A 14 1.58 -18.96 -30.71
C ALA A 14 2.21 -18.78 -29.31
N ILE A 15 2.68 -19.85 -28.66
CA ILE A 15 3.23 -19.82 -27.31
C ILE A 15 4.76 -19.66 -27.36
N GLU A 16 5.30 -18.77 -26.54
CA GLU A 16 6.75 -18.56 -26.39
C GLU A 16 7.32 -19.34 -25.19
N ASP A 17 6.65 -19.25 -24.01
CA ASP A 17 7.10 -19.87 -22.76
C ASP A 17 5.93 -20.25 -21.86
N ILE A 18 6.13 -21.21 -20.94
CA ILE A 18 5.16 -21.62 -19.91
C ILE A 18 5.93 -21.89 -18.62
N TYR A 19 5.48 -21.28 -17.51
CA TYR A 19 6.05 -21.50 -16.19
C TYR A 19 5.02 -21.28 -15.08
N GLU A 20 5.36 -21.69 -13.85
CA GLU A 20 4.48 -21.58 -12.69
C GLU A 20 4.27 -20.12 -12.25
N LEU A 21 3.18 -19.85 -11.55
CA LEU A 21 2.93 -18.57 -10.90
C LEU A 21 3.86 -18.39 -9.71
N SER A 22 4.29 -17.15 -9.45
CA SER A 22 4.93 -16.81 -8.18
C SER A 22 3.97 -17.01 -7.00
N PRO A 23 4.44 -17.17 -5.75
CA PRO A 23 3.59 -17.33 -4.57
C PRO A 23 2.54 -16.22 -4.43
N LEU A 24 2.90 -14.97 -4.74
CA LEU A 24 1.96 -13.86 -4.68
C LEU A 24 0.94 -13.91 -5.83
N GLN A 25 1.38 -14.19 -7.06
CA GLN A 25 0.47 -14.36 -8.20
C GLN A 25 -0.55 -15.48 -7.94
N GLN A 26 -0.17 -16.55 -7.25
CA GLN A 26 -1.11 -17.62 -6.89
C GLN A 26 -2.25 -17.11 -6.00
N GLY A 27 -1.94 -16.22 -5.06
CA GLY A 27 -2.94 -15.58 -4.19
C GLY A 27 -3.89 -14.70 -4.99
N LEU A 28 -3.34 -13.81 -5.85
CA LEU A 28 -4.15 -12.91 -6.67
C LEU A 28 -5.05 -13.68 -7.66
N TYR A 29 -4.49 -14.70 -8.29
CA TYR A 29 -5.23 -15.56 -9.22
C TYR A 29 -6.35 -16.35 -8.53
N TYR A 30 -6.11 -16.82 -7.29
CA TYR A 30 -7.15 -17.46 -6.49
C TYR A 30 -8.33 -16.52 -6.20
N HIS A 31 -8.06 -15.28 -5.81
CA HIS A 31 -9.11 -14.30 -5.56
C HIS A 31 -9.92 -14.01 -6.83
N TRP A 32 -9.26 -13.86 -7.97
CA TRP A 32 -9.93 -13.67 -9.25
C TRP A 32 -10.83 -14.86 -9.61
N LEU A 33 -10.37 -16.12 -9.39
CA LEU A 33 -11.21 -17.31 -9.63
C LEU A 33 -12.46 -17.40 -8.74
N VAL A 34 -12.39 -16.83 -7.52
CA VAL A 34 -13.53 -16.81 -6.59
C VAL A 34 -14.55 -15.74 -7.00
N GLU A 35 -14.09 -14.61 -7.53
CA GLU A 35 -14.94 -13.49 -7.92
C GLU A 35 -14.38 -12.76 -9.16
N GLU A 36 -14.65 -13.30 -10.35
CA GLU A 36 -14.14 -12.79 -11.64
C GLU A 36 -14.57 -11.34 -11.95
N SER A 37 -15.68 -10.89 -11.38
CA SER A 37 -16.19 -9.52 -11.54
C SER A 37 -15.66 -8.52 -10.52
N SER A 38 -14.77 -8.95 -9.62
CA SER A 38 -14.20 -8.08 -8.60
C SER A 38 -13.24 -7.05 -9.20
N SER A 39 -13.29 -5.82 -8.72
CA SER A 39 -12.29 -4.78 -8.99
C SER A 39 -11.00 -4.95 -8.17
N LEU A 40 -10.93 -5.97 -7.32
CA LEU A 40 -9.72 -6.31 -6.56
C LEU A 40 -8.53 -6.50 -7.49
N TYR A 41 -7.41 -5.87 -7.11
CA TYR A 41 -6.16 -5.89 -7.88
C TYR A 41 -6.22 -5.20 -9.24
N PHE A 42 -7.31 -4.46 -9.52
CA PHE A 42 -7.36 -3.54 -10.64
C PHE A 42 -6.60 -2.26 -10.28
N MET A 43 -5.66 -1.89 -11.12
CA MET A 43 -4.85 -0.68 -10.97
C MET A 43 -5.13 0.24 -12.13
N GLN A 44 -5.33 1.54 -11.85
CA GLN A 44 -5.50 2.55 -12.89
C GLN A 44 -4.65 3.78 -12.56
N THR A 45 -3.69 4.07 -13.43
CA THR A 45 -2.86 5.27 -13.36
C THR A 45 -3.33 6.25 -14.43
N CYS A 46 -3.75 7.43 -14.00
CA CYS A 46 -4.20 8.50 -14.89
C CYS A 46 -3.26 9.69 -14.79
N TYR A 47 -2.96 10.31 -15.91
CA TYR A 47 -2.24 11.58 -15.93
C TYR A 47 -2.64 12.43 -17.15
N THR A 48 -2.50 13.74 -17.02
CA THR A 48 -2.69 14.67 -18.12
C THR A 48 -1.35 14.93 -18.81
N LEU A 49 -1.33 14.77 -20.11
CA LEU A 49 -0.18 15.06 -20.97
C LEU A 49 -0.47 16.29 -21.80
N ARG A 50 0.42 17.28 -21.80
CA ARG A 50 0.39 18.38 -22.74
C ARG A 50 1.44 18.18 -23.83
N ALA A 51 1.01 17.99 -25.07
CA ALA A 51 1.88 17.73 -26.20
C ALA A 51 1.31 18.32 -27.48
N GLU A 52 2.06 19.25 -28.12
CA GLU A 52 1.68 19.83 -29.41
C GLU A 52 1.71 18.74 -30.51
N ASN A 53 0.58 18.56 -31.23
CA ASN A 53 0.46 17.65 -32.37
C ASN A 53 0.83 16.19 -32.05
N LEU A 54 0.37 15.63 -30.92
CA LEU A 54 0.60 14.23 -30.53
C LEU A 54 0.12 13.27 -31.64
N ASN A 55 1.04 12.46 -32.15
CA ASN A 55 0.70 11.45 -33.14
C ASN A 55 0.15 10.19 -32.49
N ILE A 56 -1.17 10.04 -32.49
CA ILE A 56 -1.88 8.91 -31.88
C ILE A 56 -1.48 7.54 -32.47
N ASN A 57 -1.10 7.49 -33.73
CA ASN A 57 -0.59 6.24 -34.32
C ASN A 57 0.76 5.85 -33.70
N ASN A 58 1.66 6.82 -33.48
CA ASN A 58 2.93 6.57 -32.79
C ASN A 58 2.70 6.18 -31.32
N VAL A 59 1.71 6.78 -30.64
CA VAL A 59 1.29 6.37 -29.28
C VAL A 59 0.85 4.91 -29.24
N ARG A 60 0.01 4.49 -30.18
CA ARG A 60 -0.45 3.10 -30.29
C ARG A 60 0.72 2.14 -30.62
N GLU A 61 1.59 2.53 -31.54
CA GLU A 61 2.77 1.74 -31.92
C GLU A 61 3.75 1.63 -30.75
N ALA A 62 4.03 2.72 -30.04
CA ALA A 62 4.87 2.70 -28.82
C ALA A 62 4.30 1.77 -27.76
N TYR A 63 2.98 1.76 -27.58
CA TYR A 63 2.33 0.85 -26.63
C TYR A 63 2.43 -0.62 -27.09
N GLN A 64 2.27 -0.89 -28.40
CA GLN A 64 2.46 -2.24 -28.94
C GLN A 64 3.91 -2.72 -28.75
N GLU A 65 4.90 -1.86 -29.02
CA GLU A 65 6.31 -2.19 -28.82
C GLU A 65 6.63 -2.45 -27.34
N LEU A 66 6.01 -1.71 -26.40
CA LEU A 66 6.13 -1.95 -24.98
C LEU A 66 5.64 -3.36 -24.61
N VAL A 67 4.48 -3.79 -25.12
CA VAL A 67 3.92 -5.14 -24.91
C VAL A 67 4.78 -6.22 -25.56
N ASN A 68 5.33 -5.96 -26.75
CA ASN A 68 6.26 -6.87 -27.44
C ASN A 68 7.56 -7.06 -26.64
N ARG A 69 8.02 -6.00 -25.99
CA ARG A 69 9.27 -5.93 -25.23
C ARG A 69 9.24 -6.74 -23.93
N TYR A 70 8.14 -6.67 -23.19
CA TYR A 70 7.98 -7.31 -21.87
C TYR A 70 7.08 -8.53 -21.97
N ASP A 71 7.65 -9.73 -21.76
CA ASP A 71 6.94 -11.00 -21.85
C ASP A 71 5.75 -11.10 -20.91
N ILE A 72 5.85 -10.57 -19.69
CA ILE A 72 4.76 -10.55 -18.71
C ILE A 72 3.53 -9.77 -19.18
N LEU A 73 3.68 -8.75 -20.05
CA LEU A 73 2.57 -7.96 -20.58
C LEU A 73 1.78 -8.68 -21.67
N ARG A 74 2.29 -9.80 -22.21
CA ARG A 74 1.61 -10.69 -23.18
C ARG A 74 1.43 -12.09 -22.60
N THR A 75 1.18 -12.15 -21.30
CA THR A 75 0.99 -13.40 -20.56
C THR A 75 -0.48 -13.57 -20.16
N SER A 76 -0.99 -14.78 -20.35
CA SER A 76 -2.27 -15.25 -19.79
C SER A 76 -2.01 -16.22 -18.64
N PHE A 77 -3.04 -16.44 -17.81
CA PHE A 77 -2.98 -17.29 -16.64
C PHE A 77 -3.97 -18.43 -16.77
N SER A 78 -3.60 -19.63 -16.33
CA SER A 78 -4.46 -20.82 -16.45
C SER A 78 -4.37 -21.70 -15.21
N ASN A 79 -5.47 -22.40 -14.92
CA ASN A 79 -5.57 -23.39 -13.84
C ASN A 79 -5.82 -24.79 -14.43
N ASP A 80 -5.14 -25.14 -15.52
CA ASP A 80 -5.30 -26.42 -16.19
C ASP A 80 -4.40 -27.50 -15.56
N HIS A 81 -4.86 -28.73 -15.57
CA HIS A 81 -4.10 -29.93 -15.18
C HIS A 81 -3.54 -29.90 -13.75
N ASN A 82 -4.23 -29.31 -12.78
CA ASN A 82 -3.82 -29.17 -11.38
C ASN A 82 -2.56 -28.29 -11.18
N ALA A 83 -2.15 -27.51 -12.18
CA ALA A 83 -1.06 -26.53 -12.08
C ALA A 83 -1.59 -25.13 -12.42
N ARG A 84 -1.11 -24.15 -11.67
CA ARG A 84 -1.37 -22.74 -11.96
C ARG A 84 -0.21 -22.20 -12.79
N LEU A 85 -0.48 -21.88 -14.04
CA LEU A 85 0.54 -21.59 -15.05
C LEU A 85 0.40 -20.18 -15.62
N GLN A 86 1.55 -19.59 -15.91
CA GLN A 86 1.70 -18.42 -16.76
C GLN A 86 2.05 -18.90 -18.17
N ILE A 87 1.32 -18.41 -19.16
CA ILE A 87 1.50 -18.75 -20.58
C ILE A 87 1.90 -17.48 -21.31
N VAL A 88 3.15 -17.41 -21.72
CA VAL A 88 3.69 -16.28 -22.50
C VAL A 88 3.36 -16.50 -23.97
N HIS A 89 2.65 -15.57 -24.57
CA HIS A 89 2.33 -15.61 -26.00
C HIS A 89 3.42 -14.91 -26.81
N LYS A 90 3.70 -15.40 -28.05
CA LYS A 90 4.67 -14.78 -28.95
C LYS A 90 4.23 -13.40 -29.39
N GLU A 91 2.92 -13.25 -29.63
CA GLU A 91 2.30 -12.01 -30.07
C GLU A 91 1.03 -11.77 -29.24
N ALA A 92 0.75 -10.52 -28.93
CA ALA A 92 -0.50 -10.10 -28.31
C ALA A 92 -0.87 -8.72 -28.84
N LEU A 93 -2.12 -8.56 -29.26
CA LEU A 93 -2.64 -7.26 -29.67
C LEU A 93 -2.95 -6.42 -28.44
N VAL A 94 -2.53 -5.17 -28.45
CA VAL A 94 -2.79 -4.24 -27.36
C VAL A 94 -4.26 -3.84 -27.28
N ASP A 95 -4.78 -3.70 -26.09
CA ASP A 95 -6.07 -3.06 -25.81
C ASP A 95 -5.85 -1.55 -25.76
N PHE A 96 -5.95 -0.90 -26.90
CA PHE A 96 -5.73 0.53 -27.07
C PHE A 96 -7.01 1.22 -27.56
N ASN A 97 -7.38 2.32 -26.90
CA ASN A 97 -8.51 3.14 -27.27
C ASN A 97 -8.12 4.63 -27.32
N HIS A 98 -8.56 5.31 -28.37
CA HIS A 98 -8.45 6.77 -28.48
C HIS A 98 -9.82 7.38 -28.71
N LYS A 99 -10.17 8.40 -27.95
CA LYS A 99 -11.42 9.14 -28.07
C LYS A 99 -11.18 10.64 -28.06
N ILE A 100 -11.66 11.33 -29.09
CA ILE A 100 -11.72 12.78 -29.11
C ILE A 100 -12.98 13.22 -28.38
N LEU A 101 -12.83 14.01 -27.32
CA LEU A 101 -13.93 14.50 -26.51
C LEU A 101 -14.42 15.85 -27.04
N ASN A 102 -15.74 16.04 -27.08
CA ASN A 102 -16.29 17.37 -27.31
C ASN A 102 -16.30 18.18 -26.01
N LYS A 103 -16.59 19.48 -26.10
CA LYS A 103 -16.47 20.42 -24.99
C LYS A 103 -17.31 20.02 -23.75
N ASP A 104 -18.45 19.35 -23.95
CA ASP A 104 -19.33 18.94 -22.86
C ASP A 104 -18.86 17.60 -22.21
N GLU A 105 -17.99 16.85 -22.91
CA GLU A 105 -17.41 15.60 -22.43
C GLU A 105 -16.08 15.78 -21.67
N THR A 106 -15.54 17.00 -21.59
CA THR A 106 -14.32 17.32 -20.81
C THR A 106 -14.64 17.70 -19.35
N ASP A 107 -15.91 17.64 -18.94
CA ASP A 107 -16.33 17.82 -17.56
C ASP A 107 -15.72 16.74 -16.66
N PRO A 108 -15.20 17.08 -15.45
CA PRO A 108 -14.68 16.14 -14.48
C PRO A 108 -15.62 14.97 -14.13
N VAL A 109 -16.93 15.20 -14.10
CA VAL A 109 -17.93 14.15 -13.85
C VAL A 109 -17.97 13.13 -14.99
N PHE A 110 -17.87 13.59 -16.24
CA PHE A 110 -17.83 12.70 -17.39
C PHE A 110 -16.53 11.90 -17.46
N LEU A 111 -15.39 12.53 -17.18
CA LEU A 111 -14.09 11.85 -17.10
C LEU A 111 -14.07 10.79 -15.99
N ALA A 112 -14.62 11.12 -14.81
CA ALA A 112 -14.77 10.16 -13.71
C ALA A 112 -15.63 8.96 -14.11
N LYS A 113 -16.70 9.18 -14.91
CA LYS A 113 -17.54 8.09 -15.43
C LYS A 113 -16.76 7.17 -16.37
N ILE A 114 -15.96 7.70 -17.30
CA ILE A 114 -15.11 6.88 -18.19
C ILE A 114 -14.14 6.02 -17.36
N LYS A 115 -13.47 6.62 -16.37
CA LYS A 115 -12.56 5.91 -15.46
C LYS A 115 -13.28 4.79 -14.71
N GLN A 116 -14.48 5.05 -14.22
CA GLN A 116 -15.30 4.06 -13.50
C GLN A 116 -15.81 2.94 -14.42
N GLU A 117 -16.20 3.24 -15.66
CA GLU A 117 -16.57 2.24 -16.66
C GLU A 117 -15.41 1.31 -16.99
N ASP A 118 -14.19 1.86 -17.06
CA ASP A 118 -12.97 1.10 -17.27
C ASP A 118 -12.65 0.19 -16.09
N ILE A 119 -12.78 0.65 -14.85
CA ILE A 119 -12.65 -0.17 -13.64
C ILE A 119 -13.68 -1.31 -13.67
N SER A 120 -14.93 -1.01 -13.98
CA SER A 120 -16.04 -2.00 -14.02
C SER A 120 -15.84 -3.05 -15.10
N ARG A 121 -15.09 -2.76 -16.17
CA ARG A 121 -14.77 -3.69 -17.24
C ARG A 121 -13.85 -4.83 -16.77
N GLY A 122 -12.99 -4.58 -15.76
CA GLY A 122 -12.06 -5.57 -15.22
C GLY A 122 -11.08 -6.16 -16.25
N PHE A 123 -10.51 -7.32 -15.93
CA PHE A 123 -9.60 -8.08 -16.78
C PHE A 123 -9.98 -9.58 -16.77
N ASP A 124 -9.87 -10.23 -17.92
CA ASP A 124 -10.01 -11.68 -18.07
C ASP A 124 -8.59 -12.29 -18.08
N LEU A 125 -8.17 -12.87 -16.96
CA LEU A 125 -6.82 -13.39 -16.79
C LEU A 125 -6.50 -14.58 -17.70
N ASN A 126 -7.51 -15.22 -18.33
CA ASN A 126 -7.27 -16.28 -19.30
C ASN A 126 -6.82 -15.75 -20.68
N LYS A 127 -6.88 -14.44 -20.91
CA LYS A 127 -6.45 -13.80 -22.16
C LYS A 127 -5.07 -13.20 -22.03
N PRO A 128 -4.29 -13.11 -23.10
CA PRO A 128 -3.07 -12.31 -23.11
C PRO A 128 -3.42 -10.82 -22.96
N THR A 129 -2.45 -10.00 -22.51
CA THR A 129 -2.62 -8.57 -22.24
C THR A 129 -3.54 -8.24 -21.06
N GLN A 130 -2.94 -8.19 -19.88
CA GLN A 130 -3.59 -7.74 -18.65
C GLN A 130 -3.33 -6.25 -18.39
N MET A 131 -3.12 -5.47 -19.45
CA MET A 131 -2.93 -4.03 -19.43
C MET A 131 -3.65 -3.40 -20.62
N ARG A 132 -4.19 -2.19 -20.43
CA ARG A 132 -4.79 -1.39 -21.50
C ARG A 132 -4.47 0.09 -21.35
N LEU A 133 -4.48 0.79 -22.47
CA LEU A 133 -4.26 2.22 -22.55
C LEU A 133 -5.43 2.91 -23.24
N GLN A 134 -6.04 3.87 -22.56
CA GLN A 134 -6.97 4.81 -23.17
C GLN A 134 -6.32 6.20 -23.24
N VAL A 135 -6.50 6.87 -24.38
CA VAL A 135 -6.09 8.25 -24.56
C VAL A 135 -7.32 9.08 -24.89
N LEU A 136 -7.63 10.05 -24.06
CA LEU A 136 -8.74 10.99 -24.27
C LEU A 136 -8.15 12.32 -24.73
N ASP A 137 -8.51 12.75 -25.94
CA ASP A 137 -8.15 14.07 -26.44
C ASP A 137 -9.12 15.10 -25.86
N LEU A 138 -8.61 15.95 -24.97
CA LEU A 138 -9.37 17.00 -24.28
C LEU A 138 -9.42 18.33 -25.08
N GLY A 139 -8.75 18.35 -26.24
CA GLY A 139 -8.54 19.55 -27.05
C GLY A 139 -7.39 20.44 -26.55
N TYR A 140 -7.00 21.39 -27.38
CA TYR A 140 -5.92 22.36 -27.10
C TYR A 140 -4.60 21.68 -26.68
N ASP A 141 -4.22 20.60 -27.37
CA ASP A 141 -3.01 19.82 -27.11
C ASP A 141 -2.93 19.18 -25.71
N ASN A 142 -4.08 18.98 -25.07
CA ASN A 142 -4.16 18.28 -23.78
C ASN A 142 -4.79 16.90 -23.97
N TYR A 143 -4.17 15.90 -23.37
CA TYR A 143 -4.58 14.51 -23.44
C TYR A 143 -4.62 13.90 -22.06
N GLU A 144 -5.67 13.14 -21.74
CA GLU A 144 -5.72 12.31 -20.54
C GLU A 144 -5.32 10.88 -20.92
N PHE A 145 -4.26 10.38 -20.30
CA PHE A 145 -3.80 9.00 -20.44
C PHE A 145 -4.34 8.18 -19.26
N ILE A 146 -4.99 7.08 -19.56
CA ILE A 146 -5.55 6.15 -18.57
C ILE A 146 -4.91 4.79 -18.82
N TRP A 147 -3.93 4.43 -17.96
CA TRP A 147 -3.27 3.13 -17.94
C TRP A 147 -3.94 2.24 -16.93
N SER A 148 -4.53 1.16 -17.38
CA SER A 148 -5.16 0.19 -16.48
C SER A 148 -4.51 -1.17 -16.63
N HIS A 149 -4.27 -1.85 -15.50
CA HIS A 149 -3.70 -3.19 -15.49
C HIS A 149 -4.21 -4.00 -14.30
N HIS A 150 -4.12 -5.32 -14.42
CA HIS A 150 -4.30 -6.20 -13.28
C HIS A 150 -2.97 -6.34 -12.54
N HIS A 151 -2.98 -6.23 -11.22
CA HIS A 151 -1.77 -6.26 -10.39
C HIS A 151 -0.95 -7.57 -10.52
N ILE A 152 -1.57 -8.66 -11.04
CA ILE A 152 -0.89 -9.95 -11.27
C ILE A 152 0.29 -9.86 -12.24
N VAL A 153 0.31 -8.88 -13.14
CA VAL A 153 1.41 -8.73 -14.13
C VAL A 153 2.51 -7.80 -13.67
N MET A 154 2.26 -6.91 -12.70
CA MET A 154 3.28 -5.96 -12.23
C MET A 154 2.91 -5.28 -10.91
N ASP A 155 3.91 -4.76 -10.23
CA ASP A 155 3.80 -3.88 -9.07
C ASP A 155 4.02 -2.41 -9.45
N GLY A 156 3.84 -1.50 -8.47
CA GLY A 156 3.95 -0.06 -8.68
C GLY A 156 5.34 0.39 -9.19
N TRP A 157 6.42 -0.31 -8.82
CA TRP A 157 7.78 -0.04 -9.32
C TRP A 157 7.86 -0.12 -10.85
N CYS A 158 7.09 -1.03 -11.45
CA CYS A 158 7.11 -1.27 -12.89
C CYS A 158 6.54 -0.11 -13.70
N MET A 159 5.61 0.67 -13.14
CA MET A 159 5.01 1.79 -13.87
C MET A 159 6.04 2.84 -14.28
N SER A 160 7.01 3.16 -13.42
CA SER A 160 8.10 4.08 -13.77
C SER A 160 8.95 3.55 -14.95
N ILE A 161 9.27 2.24 -14.93
CA ILE A 161 10.01 1.59 -16.02
C ILE A 161 9.20 1.69 -17.33
N LEU A 162 7.91 1.34 -17.27
CA LEU A 162 7.04 1.31 -18.44
C LEU A 162 6.83 2.70 -19.04
N ILE A 163 6.61 3.73 -18.21
CA ILE A 163 6.42 5.10 -18.69
C ILE A 163 7.72 5.65 -19.31
N ASN A 164 8.87 5.36 -18.73
CA ASN A 164 10.16 5.77 -19.28
C ASN A 164 10.43 5.10 -20.62
N ASP A 165 10.25 3.79 -20.72
CA ASP A 165 10.44 3.06 -21.98
C ASP A 165 9.42 3.51 -23.04
N PHE A 166 8.15 3.68 -22.65
CA PHE A 166 7.11 4.22 -23.54
C PHE A 166 7.47 5.58 -24.10
N SER A 167 7.93 6.50 -23.24
CA SER A 167 8.33 7.86 -23.66
C SER A 167 9.54 7.82 -24.60
N SER A 168 10.50 6.95 -24.34
CA SER A 168 11.67 6.75 -25.20
C SER A 168 11.29 6.18 -26.56
N ILE A 169 10.44 5.16 -26.59
CA ILE A 169 9.93 4.54 -27.83
C ILE A 169 9.15 5.59 -28.65
N LEU A 170 8.23 6.33 -28.00
CA LEU A 170 7.42 7.35 -28.66
C LEU A 170 8.31 8.44 -29.30
N ASN A 171 9.32 8.90 -28.58
CA ASN A 171 10.29 9.88 -29.09
C ASN A 171 11.09 9.35 -30.31
N ASP A 172 11.54 8.09 -30.27
CA ASP A 172 12.24 7.46 -31.39
C ASP A 172 11.32 7.34 -32.62
N LEU A 173 10.06 6.95 -32.43
CA LEU A 173 9.03 6.87 -33.48
C LEU A 173 8.74 8.26 -34.10
N ASP A 174 8.57 9.30 -33.26
CA ASP A 174 8.33 10.67 -33.74
C ASP A 174 9.51 11.22 -34.56
N LYS A 175 10.73 10.85 -34.17
CA LYS A 175 11.96 11.19 -34.91
C LYS A 175 12.24 10.25 -36.09
N LYS A 176 11.41 9.20 -36.28
CA LYS A 176 11.64 8.14 -37.28
C LYS A 176 13.01 7.49 -37.16
N GLN A 177 13.43 7.24 -35.90
CA GLN A 177 14.69 6.59 -35.57
C GLN A 177 14.43 5.14 -35.13
N PRO A 178 15.40 4.22 -35.25
CA PRO A 178 15.28 2.89 -34.66
C PRO A 178 15.17 2.97 -33.13
N ILE A 179 14.34 2.12 -32.54
CA ILE A 179 14.20 2.03 -31.10
C ILE A 179 15.52 1.54 -30.49
N SER A 180 16.07 2.32 -29.55
CA SER A 180 17.44 2.16 -29.04
C SER A 180 17.53 1.51 -27.66
N LEU A 181 16.40 1.03 -27.08
CA LEU A 181 16.35 0.45 -25.75
C LEU A 181 17.04 -0.92 -25.65
N GLU A 182 17.82 -1.14 -24.58
CA GLU A 182 18.42 -2.43 -24.27
C GLU A 182 17.34 -3.48 -23.98
N LYS A 183 17.63 -4.76 -24.30
CA LYS A 183 16.69 -5.86 -24.07
C LYS A 183 16.50 -6.09 -22.56
N PRO A 184 15.26 -6.08 -22.03
CA PRO A 184 15.02 -6.28 -20.62
C PRO A 184 15.26 -7.71 -20.19
N ALA A 185 15.55 -7.91 -18.91
CA ALA A 185 15.57 -9.24 -18.30
C ALA A 185 14.15 -9.82 -18.22
N LYS A 186 14.01 -11.12 -18.54
CA LYS A 186 12.70 -11.81 -18.54
C LYS A 186 12.23 -12.12 -17.11
N TYR A 187 10.94 -11.97 -16.85
CA TYR A 187 10.30 -12.33 -15.58
C TYR A 187 10.47 -13.85 -15.25
N ALA A 188 10.56 -14.70 -16.25
CA ALA A 188 10.90 -16.12 -16.11
C ALA A 188 12.20 -16.36 -15.30
N ASN A 189 13.17 -15.42 -15.34
CA ASN A 189 14.40 -15.54 -14.55
C ASN A 189 14.13 -15.43 -13.04
N TYR A 190 13.17 -14.57 -12.64
CA TYR A 190 12.71 -14.47 -11.26
C TYR A 190 12.03 -15.76 -10.81
N ILE A 191 11.16 -16.35 -11.63
CA ILE A 191 10.51 -17.63 -11.28
C ILE A 191 11.54 -18.75 -11.13
N LYS A 192 12.57 -18.81 -12.01
CA LYS A 192 13.69 -19.75 -11.88
C LYS A 192 14.54 -19.49 -10.62
N TRP A 193 14.68 -18.24 -10.22
CA TRP A 193 15.35 -17.87 -8.99
C TRP A 193 14.52 -18.33 -7.78
N LEU A 194 13.20 -18.05 -7.75
CA LEU A 194 12.28 -18.47 -6.70
C LEU A 194 12.27 -19.99 -6.50
N SER A 195 12.39 -20.78 -7.57
CA SER A 195 12.42 -22.25 -7.47
C SER A 195 13.63 -22.81 -6.69
N LYS A 196 14.66 -21.98 -6.46
CA LYS A 196 15.87 -22.33 -5.68
C LYS A 196 15.80 -21.86 -4.23
N VAL A 197 14.82 -21.01 -3.88
CA VAL A 197 14.66 -20.51 -2.51
C VAL A 197 14.24 -21.65 -1.59
N ASP A 198 14.93 -21.80 -0.46
CA ASP A 198 14.55 -22.76 0.56
C ASP A 198 13.34 -22.27 1.36
N LYS A 199 12.18 -22.69 0.88
CA LYS A 199 10.90 -22.37 1.48
C LYS A 199 10.76 -22.84 2.93
N GLN A 200 11.36 -24.00 3.28
CA GLN A 200 11.25 -24.55 4.63
C GLN A 200 12.03 -23.69 5.62
N THR A 201 13.23 -23.26 5.26
CA THR A 201 14.03 -22.32 6.06
C THR A 201 13.29 -21.01 6.23
N SER A 202 12.68 -20.47 5.17
CA SER A 202 11.87 -19.24 5.25
C SER A 202 10.68 -19.38 6.19
N LEU A 203 9.91 -20.47 6.12
CA LEU A 203 8.79 -20.73 7.02
C LEU A 203 9.23 -20.95 8.47
N ALA A 204 10.38 -21.61 8.69
CA ALA A 204 10.96 -21.78 10.03
C ALA A 204 11.37 -20.44 10.65
N TYR A 205 11.92 -19.51 9.84
CA TYR A 205 12.18 -18.12 10.28
C TYR A 205 10.89 -17.43 10.74
N TRP A 206 9.85 -17.41 9.91
CA TRP A 206 8.59 -16.75 10.24
C TRP A 206 7.90 -17.36 11.45
N LYS A 207 7.95 -18.69 11.59
CA LYS A 207 7.44 -19.37 12.79
C LYS A 207 8.14 -18.89 14.06
N ARG A 208 9.47 -18.80 14.05
CA ARG A 208 10.26 -18.29 15.18
C ARG A 208 10.00 -16.81 15.43
N TYR A 209 9.91 -16.00 14.37
CA TYR A 209 9.66 -14.56 14.45
C TYR A 209 8.30 -14.24 15.08
N LEU A 210 7.28 -15.02 14.78
CA LEU A 210 5.91 -14.85 15.29
C LEU A 210 5.63 -15.62 16.59
N ASP A 211 6.58 -16.39 17.08
CA ASP A 211 6.40 -17.21 18.29
C ASP A 211 6.00 -16.38 19.50
N GLY A 212 4.98 -16.83 20.25
CA GLY A 212 4.44 -16.14 21.41
C GLY A 212 3.62 -14.87 21.12
N PHE A 213 3.32 -14.54 19.83
CA PHE A 213 2.37 -13.49 19.47
C PHE A 213 0.97 -14.10 19.30
N GLU A 214 0.09 -13.91 20.33
CA GLU A 214 -1.20 -14.60 20.42
C GLU A 214 -2.41 -13.66 20.40
N THR A 215 -2.18 -12.35 20.43
CA THR A 215 -3.27 -11.35 20.45
C THR A 215 -3.13 -10.44 19.24
N ALA A 216 -4.15 -10.41 18.39
CA ALA A 216 -4.17 -9.55 17.22
C ALA A 216 -4.07 -8.06 17.62
N THR A 217 -3.29 -7.31 16.83
CA THR A 217 -3.21 -5.86 17.01
C THR A 217 -4.48 -5.21 16.47
N GLU A 218 -5.23 -4.53 17.31
CA GLU A 218 -6.49 -3.91 16.94
C GLU A 218 -6.32 -2.41 16.61
N LEU A 219 -7.10 -1.94 15.62
CA LEU A 219 -7.33 -0.51 15.41
C LEU A 219 -8.53 -0.08 16.26
N THR A 220 -8.26 0.61 17.36
CA THR A 220 -9.23 0.86 18.44
C THR A 220 -10.38 1.81 18.08
N PHE A 221 -10.29 2.53 16.98
CA PHE A 221 -11.31 3.49 16.54
C PHE A 221 -12.31 2.91 15.52
N LYS A 222 -12.52 1.60 15.53
CA LYS A 222 -13.58 0.98 14.72
C LYS A 222 -14.94 1.29 15.30
N ASN A 223 -15.68 2.22 14.70
CA ASN A 223 -17.03 2.59 15.17
C ASN A 223 -18.12 1.61 14.71
N ARG A 224 -17.87 0.81 13.66
CA ARG A 224 -18.87 -0.12 13.10
C ARG A 224 -18.17 -1.39 12.60
N LYS A 225 -18.87 -2.52 12.74
CA LYS A 225 -18.50 -3.73 11.99
C LYS A 225 -19.09 -3.61 10.59
N ARG A 226 -18.28 -3.83 9.56
CA ARG A 226 -18.77 -3.90 8.18
C ARG A 226 -19.90 -4.93 8.11
N THR A 227 -21.04 -4.55 7.56
CA THR A 227 -22.15 -5.46 7.35
C THR A 227 -21.82 -6.38 6.18
N GLN A 228 -22.06 -7.67 6.32
CA GLN A 228 -21.77 -8.65 5.27
C GLN A 228 -22.50 -8.26 3.98
N GLY A 229 -21.79 -8.17 2.85
CA GLY A 229 -22.31 -7.73 1.56
C GLY A 229 -22.25 -6.23 1.27
N GLN A 230 -21.72 -5.41 2.20
CA GLN A 230 -21.51 -3.98 1.95
C GLN A 230 -20.15 -3.77 1.25
N ASN A 231 -20.14 -3.09 0.10
CA ASN A 231 -18.90 -2.68 -0.57
C ASN A 231 -18.10 -1.72 0.32
N ALA A 232 -16.78 -1.81 0.28
CA ALA A 232 -15.92 -0.86 0.95
C ALA A 232 -16.10 0.54 0.35
N ASN A 233 -16.03 1.57 1.20
CA ASN A 233 -16.06 2.97 0.79
C ASN A 233 -14.78 3.65 1.29
N PHE A 234 -13.70 3.49 0.52
CA PHE A 234 -12.41 4.03 0.88
C PHE A 234 -12.38 5.55 0.76
N LYS A 235 -11.78 6.16 1.78
CA LYS A 235 -11.42 7.58 1.84
C LYS A 235 -9.97 7.70 2.23
N SER A 236 -9.37 8.85 1.96
CA SER A 236 -8.02 9.16 2.39
C SER A 236 -7.93 10.53 3.05
N GLU A 237 -7.00 10.64 3.98
CA GLU A 237 -6.60 11.85 4.66
C GLU A 237 -5.07 11.89 4.75
N SER A 238 -4.45 13.00 4.39
CA SER A 238 -2.99 13.12 4.42
C SER A 238 -2.49 14.07 5.51
N ILE A 239 -1.25 13.84 5.94
CA ILE A 239 -0.39 14.82 6.60
C ILE A 239 0.89 14.97 5.78
N TYR A 240 1.47 16.15 5.82
CA TYR A 240 2.70 16.49 5.11
C TYR A 240 3.77 16.82 6.12
N LEU A 241 4.81 15.98 6.20
CA LEU A 241 5.98 16.19 7.05
C LEU A 241 7.02 16.96 6.23
N GLU A 242 6.94 18.29 6.28
CA GLU A 242 7.67 19.21 5.41
C GLU A 242 8.83 19.91 6.13
N GLU A 243 9.68 20.59 5.34
CA GLU A 243 10.69 21.54 5.78
C GLU A 243 11.58 21.03 6.96
N GLU A 244 11.56 21.75 8.07
CA GLU A 244 12.39 21.47 9.23
C GLU A 244 12.16 20.07 9.83
N LEU A 245 10.92 19.59 9.83
CA LEU A 245 10.62 18.25 10.34
C LEU A 245 11.16 17.16 9.43
N PHE A 246 11.02 17.34 8.10
CA PHE A 246 11.58 16.41 7.12
C PHE A 246 13.10 16.30 7.23
N GLU A 247 13.83 17.42 7.32
CA GLU A 247 15.29 17.42 7.50
C GLU A 247 15.69 16.76 8.84
N LYS A 248 14.97 17.03 9.93
CA LYS A 248 15.20 16.34 11.21
C LYS A 248 15.00 14.84 11.14
N ILE A 249 13.99 14.37 10.39
CA ILE A 249 13.78 12.92 10.16
C ILE A 249 14.97 12.35 9.40
N LYS A 250 15.41 13.02 8.34
CA LYS A 250 16.54 12.60 7.51
C LYS A 250 17.83 12.54 8.32
N ASP A 251 18.14 13.58 9.12
CA ASP A 251 19.29 13.61 10.01
C ASP A 251 19.22 12.49 11.07
N THR A 252 18.06 12.30 11.68
CA THR A 252 17.83 11.20 12.65
C THR A 252 18.07 9.83 12.00
N CYS A 253 17.57 9.62 10.80
CA CYS A 253 17.78 8.37 10.05
C CYS A 253 19.26 8.14 9.76
N ASN A 254 19.99 9.18 9.33
CA ASN A 254 21.44 9.12 9.08
C ASN A 254 22.23 8.83 10.36
N ASP A 255 21.94 9.54 11.46
CA ASP A 255 22.62 9.39 12.74
C ASP A 255 22.41 8.01 13.39
N PHE A 256 21.26 7.39 13.11
CA PHE A 256 20.93 6.06 13.65
C PHE A 256 21.34 4.93 12.70
N GLY A 257 21.68 5.24 11.45
CA GLY A 257 21.94 4.25 10.40
C GLY A 257 20.70 3.44 10.02
N ILE A 258 19.53 4.08 9.95
CA ILE A 258 18.24 3.46 9.61
C ILE A 258 17.63 4.10 8.35
N THR A 259 16.65 3.43 7.76
CA THR A 259 15.88 4.00 6.63
C THR A 259 14.70 4.85 7.10
N LYS A 260 14.24 5.78 6.25
CA LYS A 260 12.99 6.52 6.49
C LYS A 260 11.79 5.55 6.67
N ASN A 261 11.76 4.44 5.92
CA ASN A 261 10.74 3.41 6.10
C ASN A 261 10.75 2.82 7.51
N THR A 262 11.93 2.45 8.04
CA THR A 262 12.07 1.98 9.43
C THR A 262 11.60 3.02 10.44
N PHE A 263 11.93 4.29 10.22
CA PHE A 263 11.48 5.39 11.08
C PHE A 263 9.94 5.47 11.11
N ILE A 264 9.28 5.50 9.96
CA ILE A 264 7.81 5.56 9.85
C ILE A 264 7.14 4.31 10.45
N GLN A 265 7.68 3.12 10.18
CA GLN A 265 7.22 1.87 10.80
C GLN A 265 7.36 1.90 12.33
N GLY A 266 8.43 2.51 12.84
CA GLY A 266 8.63 2.71 14.27
C GLY A 266 7.58 3.64 14.88
N VAL A 267 7.29 4.77 14.23
CA VAL A 267 6.23 5.72 14.66
C VAL A 267 4.87 5.02 14.67
N TRP A 268 4.52 4.33 13.58
CA TRP A 268 3.26 3.61 13.47
C TRP A 268 3.12 2.48 14.49
N GLY A 269 4.13 1.61 14.57
CA GLY A 269 4.12 0.49 15.52
C GLY A 269 4.07 0.96 16.97
N TYR A 270 4.76 2.06 17.31
CA TYR A 270 4.66 2.66 18.64
C TYR A 270 3.25 3.19 18.91
N LEU A 271 2.63 3.88 17.95
CA LEU A 271 1.24 4.33 18.09
C LEU A 271 0.28 3.16 18.30
N LEU A 272 0.40 2.08 17.50
CA LEU A 272 -0.36 0.86 17.69
C LEU A 272 -0.16 0.25 19.08
N SER A 273 1.08 0.24 19.57
CA SER A 273 1.40 -0.28 20.90
C SER A 273 0.68 0.49 22.02
N ARG A 274 0.57 1.82 21.86
CA ARG A 274 -0.14 2.69 22.81
C ARG A 274 -1.65 2.46 22.77
N TYR A 275 -2.20 2.31 21.57
CA TYR A 275 -3.63 2.04 21.37
C TYR A 275 -4.05 0.65 21.90
N ASN A 276 -3.18 -0.35 21.81
CA ASN A 276 -3.44 -1.71 22.27
C ASN A 276 -2.99 -1.94 23.73
N ASN A 277 -2.39 -0.94 24.39
CA ASN A 277 -1.76 -1.11 25.71
C ASN A 277 -0.84 -2.35 25.74
N SER A 278 -0.07 -2.56 24.68
CA SER A 278 0.81 -3.71 24.47
C SER A 278 2.20 -3.24 24.00
N LYS A 279 3.24 -3.93 24.46
CA LYS A 279 4.63 -3.71 23.99
C LYS A 279 5.01 -4.65 22.84
N ASP A 280 4.08 -5.43 22.36
CA ASP A 280 4.25 -6.42 21.33
C ASP A 280 3.07 -6.31 20.36
N VAL A 281 3.30 -5.76 19.18
CA VAL A 281 2.27 -5.51 18.16
C VAL A 281 2.78 -5.96 16.79
N VAL A 282 1.85 -6.33 15.91
CA VAL A 282 2.13 -6.73 14.53
C VAL A 282 1.25 -5.94 13.58
N PHE A 283 1.83 -5.50 12.47
CA PHE A 283 1.13 -4.92 11.33
C PHE A 283 1.75 -5.44 10.03
N GLY A 284 1.08 -5.25 8.91
CA GLY A 284 1.62 -5.61 7.60
C GLY A 284 2.50 -4.52 7.02
N SER A 285 3.55 -4.90 6.31
CA SER A 285 4.34 -3.99 5.48
C SER A 285 4.50 -4.55 4.08
N VAL A 286 4.31 -3.68 3.08
CA VAL A 286 4.61 -4.03 1.69
C VAL A 286 6.11 -3.87 1.46
N VAL A 287 6.74 -4.91 0.90
CA VAL A 287 8.16 -4.94 0.55
C VAL A 287 8.33 -5.12 -0.96
N SER A 288 9.44 -4.65 -1.51
CA SER A 288 9.68 -4.71 -2.97
C SER A 288 9.80 -6.13 -3.52
N GLY A 289 10.21 -7.10 -2.70
CA GLY A 289 10.38 -8.50 -3.11
C GLY A 289 11.38 -8.74 -4.24
N ARG A 290 12.21 -7.75 -4.60
CA ARG A 290 13.23 -7.83 -5.65
C ARG A 290 14.55 -8.32 -5.04
N PRO A 291 15.02 -9.55 -5.38
CA PRO A 291 16.24 -10.09 -4.81
C PRO A 291 17.48 -9.42 -5.40
N ALA A 292 18.38 -8.96 -4.54
CA ALA A 292 19.57 -8.20 -4.95
C ALA A 292 20.58 -9.01 -5.77
N ASP A 293 20.54 -10.34 -5.68
CA ASP A 293 21.41 -11.27 -6.40
C ASP A 293 20.86 -11.70 -7.78
N LEU A 294 19.64 -11.25 -8.14
CA LEU A 294 19.06 -11.50 -9.46
C LEU A 294 19.46 -10.36 -10.43
N VAL A 295 20.33 -10.68 -11.37
CA VAL A 295 20.84 -9.71 -12.35
C VAL A 295 19.72 -9.08 -13.17
N GLY A 296 19.69 -7.75 -13.22
CA GLY A 296 18.73 -6.94 -13.99
C GLY A 296 17.34 -6.84 -13.36
N VAL A 297 17.18 -7.26 -12.10
CA VAL A 297 15.90 -7.23 -11.40
C VAL A 297 15.34 -5.81 -11.23
N GLU A 298 16.21 -4.82 -11.14
CA GLU A 298 15.85 -3.39 -11.01
C GLU A 298 15.06 -2.86 -12.23
N ASN A 299 15.35 -3.40 -13.43
CA ASN A 299 14.70 -3.03 -14.70
C ASN A 299 13.72 -4.10 -15.20
N MET A 300 13.45 -5.13 -14.42
CA MET A 300 12.53 -6.20 -14.77
C MET A 300 11.08 -5.79 -14.48
N VAL A 301 10.19 -5.98 -15.45
CA VAL A 301 8.75 -5.81 -15.26
C VAL A 301 8.12 -7.12 -14.83
N GLY A 302 7.35 -7.09 -13.75
CA GLY A 302 6.69 -8.25 -13.16
C GLY A 302 6.15 -7.96 -11.76
N LEU A 303 5.49 -8.92 -11.15
CA LEU A 303 4.99 -8.83 -9.78
C LEU A 303 6.03 -9.39 -8.81
N PHE A 304 6.69 -8.52 -8.06
CA PHE A 304 7.69 -8.88 -7.05
C PHE A 304 7.24 -8.53 -5.64
N SER A 305 6.50 -7.42 -5.47
CA SER A 305 6.07 -6.93 -4.15
C SER A 305 5.39 -8.03 -3.35
N ASN A 306 5.62 -8.05 -2.06
CA ASN A 306 4.96 -8.97 -1.13
C ASN A 306 4.56 -8.20 0.13
N THR A 307 3.62 -8.77 0.88
CA THR A 307 3.26 -8.27 2.21
C THR A 307 3.84 -9.19 3.26
N ILE A 308 4.52 -8.62 4.25
CA ILE A 308 5.11 -9.34 5.36
C ILE A 308 4.60 -8.80 6.70
N PRO A 309 4.55 -9.61 7.77
CA PRO A 309 4.32 -9.10 9.12
C PRO A 309 5.58 -8.37 9.61
N VAL A 310 5.37 -7.19 10.17
CA VAL A 310 6.38 -6.46 10.97
C VAL A 310 5.93 -6.51 12.42
N ARG A 311 6.73 -7.19 13.26
CA ARG A 311 6.51 -7.28 14.70
C ARG A 311 7.35 -6.27 15.43
N LEU A 312 6.72 -5.45 16.20
CA LEU A 312 7.38 -4.46 17.03
C LEU A 312 7.24 -4.88 18.48
N LYS A 313 8.39 -5.33 19.07
CA LYS A 313 8.48 -5.75 20.47
C LYS A 313 9.64 -5.02 21.14
N TYR A 314 9.35 -4.30 22.22
CA TYR A 314 10.34 -3.45 22.89
C TYR A 314 10.32 -3.55 24.40
N ASP A 315 11.47 -3.20 25.01
CA ASP A 315 11.61 -2.95 26.42
C ASP A 315 11.30 -1.48 26.72
N GLU A 316 10.57 -1.19 27.77
CA GLU A 316 10.20 0.17 28.17
C GLU A 316 11.40 1.05 28.49
N SER A 317 12.50 0.47 28.96
CA SER A 317 13.74 1.17 29.30
C SER A 317 14.59 1.52 28.09
N ALA A 318 14.34 0.88 26.93
CA ALA A 318 15.06 1.17 25.69
C ALA A 318 14.87 2.64 25.27
N THR A 319 15.92 3.26 24.74
CA THR A 319 15.79 4.60 24.16
C THR A 319 15.05 4.54 22.82
N VAL A 320 14.54 5.69 22.35
CA VAL A 320 13.97 5.81 21.00
C VAL A 320 14.98 5.33 19.95
N LYS A 321 16.26 5.66 20.11
CA LYS A 321 17.34 5.21 19.23
C LYS A 321 17.46 3.68 19.22
N ASP A 322 17.59 3.06 20.40
CA ASP A 322 17.74 1.60 20.50
C ASP A 322 16.54 0.86 19.90
N PHE A 323 15.33 1.40 20.13
CA PHE A 323 14.09 0.89 19.60
C PHE A 323 14.06 0.89 18.06
N LEU A 324 14.43 2.02 17.43
CA LEU A 324 14.47 2.15 15.97
C LEU A 324 15.58 1.31 15.34
N GLN A 325 16.76 1.26 15.96
CA GLN A 325 17.89 0.45 15.48
C GLN A 325 17.58 -1.05 15.56
N LYS A 326 16.90 -1.50 16.62
CA LYS A 326 16.43 -2.89 16.73
C LYS A 326 15.45 -3.23 15.61
N LEU A 327 14.43 -2.38 15.38
CA LEU A 327 13.47 -2.57 14.30
C LEU A 327 14.17 -2.64 12.93
N HIS A 328 15.18 -1.80 12.70
CA HIS A 328 15.97 -1.82 11.48
C HIS A 328 16.77 -3.11 11.29
N ALA A 329 17.40 -3.60 12.34
CA ALA A 329 18.14 -4.85 12.32
C ALA A 329 17.22 -6.05 12.00
N GLU A 330 16.02 -6.10 12.61
CA GLU A 330 14.99 -7.11 12.32
C GLU A 330 14.47 -7.02 10.88
N ALA A 331 14.32 -5.80 10.33
CA ALA A 331 13.94 -5.60 8.92
C ALA A 331 15.01 -6.13 7.95
N ILE A 332 16.31 -5.93 8.26
CA ILE A 332 17.43 -6.48 7.48
C ILE A 332 17.43 -8.01 7.57
N GLU A 333 17.31 -8.59 8.77
CA GLU A 333 17.28 -10.05 8.95
C GLU A 333 16.12 -10.70 8.19
N SER A 334 14.94 -10.08 8.19
CA SER A 334 13.77 -10.60 7.51
C SER A 334 13.87 -10.58 5.99
N SER A 335 14.73 -9.75 5.40
CA SER A 335 14.79 -9.51 3.95
C SER A 335 15.09 -10.78 3.13
N ASP A 336 15.86 -11.70 3.70
CA ASP A 336 16.18 -12.98 3.07
C ASP A 336 14.98 -13.95 2.99
N PHE A 337 13.89 -13.65 3.70
CA PHE A 337 12.72 -14.51 3.85
C PHE A 337 11.42 -13.91 3.26
N HIS A 338 11.52 -12.85 2.46
CA HIS A 338 10.36 -12.14 1.89
C HIS A 338 9.68 -12.89 0.73
N TYR A 339 10.17 -14.09 0.33
CA TYR A 339 9.78 -14.77 -0.92
C TYR A 339 8.75 -15.89 -0.74
N VAL A 340 8.15 -16.01 0.43
CA VAL A 340 7.00 -16.88 0.72
C VAL A 340 5.73 -16.06 0.75
N SER A 341 4.60 -16.64 0.37
CA SER A 341 3.32 -15.91 0.36
C SER A 341 2.88 -15.51 1.78
N LEU A 342 2.19 -14.38 1.89
CA LEU A 342 1.62 -13.94 3.17
C LEU A 342 0.74 -15.01 3.80
N ALA A 343 -0.07 -15.73 3.01
CA ALA A 343 -0.93 -16.82 3.52
C ALA A 343 -0.13 -17.94 4.21
N GLU A 344 1.04 -18.29 3.65
CA GLU A 344 1.94 -19.27 4.24
C GLU A 344 2.61 -18.75 5.51
N VAL A 345 2.98 -17.46 5.54
CA VAL A 345 3.49 -16.80 6.76
C VAL A 345 2.43 -16.78 7.85
N GLN A 346 1.20 -16.38 7.51
CA GLN A 346 0.06 -16.34 8.44
C GLN A 346 -0.25 -17.74 9.01
N SER A 347 -0.08 -18.80 8.23
CA SER A 347 -0.26 -20.18 8.69
C SER A 347 0.75 -20.61 9.76
N GLN A 348 1.86 -19.88 9.94
CA GLN A 348 2.83 -20.13 11.01
C GLN A 348 2.43 -19.48 12.34
N SER A 349 1.39 -18.66 12.37
CA SER A 349 0.84 -17.99 13.55
C SER A 349 -0.48 -18.64 13.99
N SER A 350 -0.74 -18.67 15.29
CA SER A 350 -2.06 -19.08 15.85
C SER A 350 -3.20 -18.16 15.44
N LEU A 351 -2.90 -16.92 15.05
CA LEU A 351 -3.88 -15.91 14.60
C LEU A 351 -4.31 -16.09 13.14
N GLY A 352 -3.55 -16.83 12.33
CA GLY A 352 -3.88 -17.01 10.93
C GLY A 352 -4.13 -15.69 10.20
N MET A 353 -5.27 -15.54 9.56
CA MET A 353 -5.66 -14.33 8.81
C MET A 353 -5.83 -13.08 9.69
N GLU A 354 -6.05 -13.22 10.99
CA GLU A 354 -6.17 -12.10 11.92
C GLU A 354 -4.82 -11.50 12.33
N LEU A 355 -3.70 -12.10 11.91
CA LEU A 355 -2.34 -11.62 12.20
C LEU A 355 -2.11 -10.19 11.71
N ILE A 356 -2.66 -9.84 10.53
CA ILE A 356 -2.52 -8.53 9.89
C ILE A 356 -3.90 -7.98 9.58
N ASN A 357 -4.19 -6.78 10.05
CA ASN A 357 -5.44 -6.06 9.78
C ASN A 357 -5.23 -4.63 9.29
N ASN A 358 -3.99 -4.19 9.16
CA ASN A 358 -3.60 -2.89 8.62
C ASN A 358 -2.23 -2.98 7.94
N LEU A 359 -1.96 -2.06 7.01
CA LEU A 359 -0.73 -2.04 6.21
C LEU A 359 0.05 -0.74 6.36
N VAL A 360 1.36 -0.84 6.21
CA VAL A 360 2.26 0.29 5.88
C VAL A 360 2.86 0.03 4.50
N ILE A 361 2.65 0.97 3.59
CA ILE A 361 3.12 0.94 2.20
C ILE A 361 4.08 2.11 2.03
N PHE A 362 5.34 1.85 1.67
CA PHE A 362 6.33 2.89 1.43
C PHE A 362 6.65 2.94 -0.06
N GLU A 363 6.15 3.96 -0.75
CA GLU A 363 6.30 4.13 -2.20
C GLU A 363 7.62 4.83 -2.53
N ASN A 364 8.68 4.05 -2.77
CA ASN A 364 10.00 4.58 -3.17
C ASN A 364 10.12 4.85 -4.69
N TYR A 365 9.02 4.79 -5.43
CA TYR A 365 9.01 4.99 -6.87
C TYR A 365 8.28 6.31 -7.17
N ALA A 366 9.06 7.34 -7.43
CA ALA A 366 8.52 8.60 -7.91
C ALA A 366 8.21 8.48 -9.40
N VAL A 367 6.94 8.31 -9.75
CA VAL A 367 6.48 8.41 -11.14
C VAL A 367 6.72 9.84 -11.67
N ALA A 368 6.66 10.84 -10.79
CA ALA A 368 6.84 12.24 -11.16
C ALA A 368 8.29 12.62 -11.48
N ASP A 369 9.29 12.14 -10.71
CA ASP A 369 10.69 12.54 -10.86
C ASP A 369 11.37 11.92 -12.09
N THR A 370 10.81 10.84 -12.65
CA THR A 370 11.35 10.17 -13.84
C THR A 370 10.93 10.80 -15.16
N LEU A 371 10.04 11.80 -15.14
CA LEU A 371 9.42 12.38 -16.33
C LEU A 371 10.01 13.73 -16.77
N GLU A 372 11.01 14.24 -16.04
CA GLU A 372 11.85 15.35 -16.50
C GLU A 372 12.82 14.87 -17.60
N THR A 373 12.29 14.41 -18.72
CA THR A 373 13.10 14.21 -19.93
C THR A 373 13.23 15.52 -20.69
N ASP A 374 14.35 15.73 -21.38
CA ASP A 374 14.68 16.87 -22.26
C ASP A 374 13.64 17.13 -23.39
N ASN A 375 12.54 16.39 -23.38
CA ASN A 375 11.49 16.47 -24.39
C ASN A 375 10.25 17.15 -23.80
N LYS A 376 9.73 18.13 -24.50
CA LYS A 376 8.49 18.91 -24.43
C LYS A 376 7.21 18.19 -23.91
N ILE A 377 7.34 17.10 -23.19
CA ILE A 377 6.26 16.33 -22.60
C ILE A 377 6.12 16.77 -21.15
N ASN A 378 5.08 17.55 -20.87
CA ASN A 378 4.74 17.95 -19.52
C ASN A 378 3.62 17.04 -19.02
N ILE A 379 3.93 16.21 -18.01
CA ILE A 379 2.95 15.35 -17.34
C ILE A 379 2.48 16.03 -16.08
N GLU A 380 1.17 16.13 -15.94
CA GLU A 380 0.50 16.79 -14.82
C GLU A 380 -0.61 15.89 -14.24
N ASN A 381 -1.05 16.17 -13.01
CA ASN A 381 -2.23 15.58 -12.41
C ASN A 381 -2.20 14.03 -12.33
N ILE A 382 -1.09 13.47 -11.88
CA ILE A 382 -0.98 12.01 -11.72
C ILE A 382 -1.93 11.54 -10.61
N ASN A 383 -2.81 10.62 -10.95
CA ASN A 383 -3.74 9.96 -10.05
C ASN A 383 -3.63 8.46 -10.18
N VAL A 384 -3.51 7.77 -9.05
CA VAL A 384 -3.48 6.29 -9.02
C VAL A 384 -4.70 5.81 -8.26
N PHE A 385 -5.48 4.95 -8.91
CA PHE A 385 -6.55 4.18 -8.27
C PHE A 385 -6.04 2.76 -8.03
N ASP A 386 -6.14 2.32 -6.79
CA ASP A 386 -5.96 0.94 -6.37
C ASP A 386 -6.98 0.59 -5.29
N GLU A 387 -7.46 -0.63 -5.28
CA GLU A 387 -8.38 -1.10 -4.24
C GLU A 387 -7.61 -1.88 -3.17
N LEU A 388 -7.73 -1.43 -1.93
CA LEU A 388 -7.07 -2.06 -0.80
C LEU A 388 -7.88 -3.27 -0.29
N ASN A 389 -7.19 -4.37 0.01
CA ASN A 389 -7.79 -5.55 0.66
C ASN A 389 -7.96 -5.41 2.17
N TYR A 390 -7.41 -4.36 2.76
CA TYR A 390 -7.43 -4.08 4.19
C TYR A 390 -8.27 -2.84 4.46
N GLY A 391 -9.04 -2.87 5.52
CA GLY A 391 -9.88 -1.73 5.91
C GLY A 391 -9.11 -0.48 6.32
N PHE A 392 -7.78 -0.57 6.46
CA PHE A 392 -6.91 0.55 6.80
C PHE A 392 -5.48 0.34 6.27
N ALA A 393 -4.90 1.38 5.71
CA ALA A 393 -3.49 1.42 5.32
C ALA A 393 -2.89 2.82 5.49
N ILE A 394 -1.60 2.87 5.76
CA ILE A 394 -0.77 4.08 5.66
C ILE A 394 0.09 3.95 4.42
N THR A 395 -0.05 4.90 3.49
CA THR A 395 0.81 5.01 2.32
C THR A 395 1.75 6.19 2.49
N VAL A 396 3.05 5.94 2.40
CA VAL A 396 4.10 6.95 2.52
C VAL A 396 4.63 7.28 1.13
N LYS A 397 4.52 8.55 0.73
CA LYS A 397 4.98 9.05 -0.56
C LYS A 397 6.11 10.05 -0.33
N PRO A 398 7.38 9.63 -0.46
CA PRO A 398 8.51 10.52 -0.31
C PRO A 398 8.66 11.42 -1.53
N SER A 399 9.02 12.69 -1.29
CA SER A 399 9.53 13.61 -2.29
C SER A 399 10.91 14.13 -1.89
N GLU A 400 11.49 15.06 -2.62
CA GLU A 400 12.79 15.65 -2.29
C GLU A 400 12.79 16.43 -0.97
N SER A 401 11.65 17.05 -0.61
CA SER A 401 11.55 17.97 0.54
C SER A 401 10.44 17.62 1.53
N CYS A 402 9.69 16.53 1.30
CA CYS A 402 8.50 16.20 2.08
C CYS A 402 8.27 14.68 2.15
N LEU A 403 7.64 14.22 3.23
CA LEU A 403 6.97 12.92 3.28
C LEU A 403 5.46 13.17 3.40
N GLU A 404 4.71 12.82 2.36
CA GLU A 404 3.27 12.71 2.49
C GLU A 404 2.95 11.37 3.16
N ILE A 405 2.17 11.41 4.23
CA ILE A 405 1.65 10.23 4.93
C ILE A 405 0.14 10.20 4.71
N GLU A 406 -0.31 9.34 3.81
CA GLU A 406 -1.72 9.17 3.49
C GLU A 406 -2.33 8.05 4.33
N PHE A 407 -3.40 8.35 5.05
CA PHE A 407 -4.20 7.42 5.84
C PHE A 407 -5.41 7.02 5.00
N ARG A 408 -5.41 5.81 4.46
CA ARG A 408 -6.50 5.26 3.64
C ARG A 408 -7.36 4.34 4.51
N PHE A 409 -8.66 4.54 4.51
CA PHE A 409 -9.56 3.82 5.41
C PHE A 409 -10.95 3.59 4.81
N ASP A 410 -11.56 2.46 5.17
CA ASP A 410 -12.97 2.20 4.87
C ASP A 410 -13.86 3.04 5.78
N SER A 411 -14.55 4.03 5.22
CA SER A 411 -15.43 4.95 5.96
C SER A 411 -16.69 4.27 6.54
N ASN A 412 -16.95 3.00 6.16
CA ASN A 412 -17.98 2.19 6.83
C ASN A 412 -17.49 1.65 8.19
N ILE A 413 -16.17 1.60 8.41
CA ILE A 413 -15.54 1.08 9.63
C ILE A 413 -15.02 2.21 10.50
N PHE A 414 -14.38 3.22 9.90
CA PHE A 414 -13.71 4.33 10.60
C PHE A 414 -14.42 5.65 10.30
N ASP A 415 -14.58 6.50 11.30
CA ASP A 415 -15.03 7.88 11.10
C ASP A 415 -13.84 8.83 10.91
N ILE A 416 -14.10 9.95 10.23
CA ILE A 416 -13.07 10.94 9.87
C ILE A 416 -12.48 11.64 11.10
N GLU A 417 -13.25 11.79 12.20
CA GLU A 417 -12.76 12.41 13.43
C GLU A 417 -11.72 11.53 14.11
N SER A 418 -11.97 10.22 14.17
CA SER A 418 -11.02 9.24 14.70
C SER A 418 -9.73 9.19 13.89
N ILE A 419 -9.82 9.28 12.56
CA ILE A 419 -8.63 9.39 11.68
C ILE A 419 -7.89 10.69 11.94
N GLY A 420 -8.60 11.82 12.13
CA GLY A 420 -7.99 13.10 12.49
C GLY A 420 -7.17 13.02 13.78
N LYS A 421 -7.68 12.36 14.82
CA LYS A 421 -6.93 12.10 16.07
C LYS A 421 -5.70 11.22 15.83
N MET A 422 -5.85 10.16 15.05
CA MET A 422 -4.74 9.26 14.71
C MET A 422 -3.60 9.99 13.97
N LYS A 423 -3.93 10.87 13.03
CA LYS A 423 -2.98 11.75 12.33
C LYS A 423 -2.22 12.64 13.32
N ALA A 424 -2.93 13.30 14.22
CA ALA A 424 -2.33 14.19 15.22
C ALA A 424 -1.41 13.43 16.20
N HIS A 425 -1.79 12.22 16.61
CA HIS A 425 -0.95 11.36 17.44
C HIS A 425 0.29 10.88 16.69
N PHE A 426 0.16 10.49 15.42
CA PHE A 426 1.28 10.09 14.57
C PHE A 426 2.31 11.24 14.46
N GLU A 427 1.85 12.45 14.20
CA GLU A 427 2.68 13.64 14.10
C GLU A 427 3.37 13.97 15.44
N ALA A 428 2.65 13.88 16.56
CA ALA A 428 3.22 14.10 17.91
C ALA A 428 4.34 13.11 18.25
N ILE A 429 4.17 11.81 17.89
CA ILE A 429 5.22 10.80 18.06
C ILE A 429 6.42 11.12 17.15
N THR A 430 6.16 11.50 15.89
CA THR A 430 7.22 11.89 14.93
C THR A 430 8.08 13.00 15.50
N HIS A 431 7.46 14.09 15.98
CA HIS A 431 8.18 15.19 16.66
C HIS A 431 8.95 14.71 17.90
N SER A 432 8.38 13.81 18.68
CA SER A 432 9.06 13.27 19.87
C SER A 432 10.26 12.41 19.51
N PHE A 433 10.18 11.60 18.45
CA PHE A 433 11.26 10.72 18.00
C PHE A 433 12.48 11.50 17.52
N VAL A 434 12.28 12.58 16.75
CA VAL A 434 13.39 13.42 16.26
C VAL A 434 13.98 14.31 17.36
N SER A 435 13.20 14.73 18.37
CA SER A 435 13.66 15.66 19.40
C SER A 435 14.19 14.99 20.67
N LYS A 436 13.80 13.73 20.94
CA LYS A 436 14.03 13.03 22.21
C LYS A 436 14.67 11.65 22.01
N SER A 437 15.64 11.55 21.12
CA SER A 437 16.26 10.29 20.69
C SER A 437 16.85 9.43 21.82
N GLN A 438 17.33 10.05 22.90
CA GLN A 438 17.93 9.38 24.06
C GLN A 438 16.92 9.17 25.21
N THR A 439 15.67 9.56 25.01
CA THR A 439 14.61 9.36 26.01
C THR A 439 14.12 7.91 25.96
N ALA A 440 13.83 7.34 27.13
CA ALA A 440 13.20 6.01 27.19
C ALA A 440 11.86 6.00 26.46
N ILE A 441 11.63 4.96 25.67
CA ILE A 441 10.50 4.90 24.73
C ILE A 441 9.12 5.04 25.45
N HIS A 442 8.99 4.53 26.67
CA HIS A 442 7.74 4.65 27.43
C HIS A 442 7.39 6.09 27.83
N LEU A 443 8.37 7.02 27.83
CA LEU A 443 8.18 8.45 28.11
C LEU A 443 7.80 9.27 26.88
N VAL A 444 7.77 8.65 25.71
CA VAL A 444 7.31 9.31 24.49
C VAL A 444 5.81 9.53 24.59
N ASP A 445 5.43 10.79 24.48
CA ASP A 445 4.05 11.21 24.57
C ASP A 445 3.44 11.33 23.16
N TYR A 446 2.21 10.86 23.00
CA TYR A 446 1.48 10.89 21.75
C TYR A 446 0.24 11.81 21.82
N LEU A 447 -0.16 12.23 23.03
CA LEU A 447 -1.32 13.10 23.18
C LEU A 447 -1.01 14.53 22.74
N THR A 448 -1.95 15.14 22.06
CA THR A 448 -1.89 16.56 21.70
C THR A 448 -2.01 17.44 22.95
N GLN A 449 -1.58 18.70 22.85
CA GLN A 449 -1.73 19.66 23.95
C GLN A 449 -3.20 19.89 24.30
N GLY A 450 -4.11 19.90 23.28
CA GLY A 450 -5.55 20.01 23.49
C GLY A 450 -6.12 18.85 24.30
N GLU A 451 -5.74 17.62 23.97
CA GLU A 451 -6.17 16.42 24.70
C GLU A 451 -5.65 16.42 26.14
N LYS A 452 -4.39 16.82 26.35
CA LYS A 452 -3.84 16.99 27.71
C LYS A 452 -4.60 18.02 28.52
N GLN A 453 -4.91 19.17 27.92
CA GLN A 453 -5.73 20.21 28.58
C GLN A 453 -7.09 19.63 28.95
N GLN A 454 -7.75 18.93 28.03
CA GLN A 454 -9.05 18.32 28.28
C GLN A 454 -9.00 17.25 29.39
N LEU A 455 -8.03 16.33 29.33
CA LEU A 455 -7.91 15.22 30.29
C LEU A 455 -7.47 15.68 31.69
N LEU A 456 -6.51 16.62 31.77
CA LEU A 456 -5.88 17.01 33.03
C LEU A 456 -6.56 18.20 33.69
N VAL A 457 -7.25 19.07 32.94
CA VAL A 457 -7.84 20.31 33.46
C VAL A 457 -9.35 20.29 33.31
N ASP A 458 -9.87 20.19 32.09
CA ASP A 458 -11.30 20.43 31.82
C ASP A 458 -12.19 19.35 32.48
N PHE A 459 -11.80 18.07 32.35
CA PHE A 459 -12.51 16.97 33.02
C PHE A 459 -12.34 16.94 34.53
N ASN A 460 -11.33 17.65 35.06
CA ASN A 460 -11.08 17.76 36.49
C ASN A 460 -11.67 19.04 37.11
N HIS A 461 -12.42 19.83 36.33
CA HIS A 461 -13.11 21.03 36.81
C HIS A 461 -14.35 20.68 37.68
N SER A 462 -14.24 19.61 38.45
CA SER A 462 -15.30 19.10 39.32
C SER A 462 -15.24 19.65 40.75
N LYS A 463 -14.40 20.67 40.96
CA LYS A 463 -14.24 21.28 42.28
C LYS A 463 -15.53 22.02 42.67
N VAL A 464 -16.29 21.46 43.60
CA VAL A 464 -17.48 22.06 44.16
C VAL A 464 -17.17 22.44 45.59
N ASP A 465 -17.64 23.61 46.03
CA ASP A 465 -17.59 23.98 47.42
C ASP A 465 -18.59 23.11 48.21
N TYR A 466 -18.07 22.38 49.17
CA TYR A 466 -18.86 21.57 50.08
C TYR A 466 -18.49 21.92 51.53
N PRO A 467 -19.41 21.77 52.49
CA PRO A 467 -19.15 22.02 53.92
C PRO A 467 -18.03 21.08 54.44
N LYS A 468 -16.86 21.64 54.72
CA LYS A 468 -15.68 20.86 55.18
C LYS A 468 -15.71 20.55 56.64
N ASP A 469 -16.58 21.24 57.38
CA ASP A 469 -16.83 21.14 58.82
C ASP A 469 -17.94 20.15 59.18
N LYS A 470 -18.60 19.56 58.16
CA LYS A 470 -19.72 18.63 58.34
C LYS A 470 -19.35 17.22 57.90
N THR A 471 -19.88 16.24 58.57
CA THR A 471 -19.81 14.86 58.18
C THR A 471 -20.93 14.52 57.17
N ILE A 472 -20.75 13.45 56.39
CA ILE A 472 -21.82 12.94 55.52
C ILE A 472 -23.11 12.62 56.31
N ILE A 473 -22.97 12.09 57.55
CA ILE A 473 -24.09 11.82 58.43
C ILE A 473 -24.80 13.13 58.80
N GLY A 474 -24.06 14.15 59.23
CA GLY A 474 -24.66 15.43 59.57
C GLY A 474 -25.36 16.14 58.38
N LEU A 475 -24.82 16.02 57.15
CA LEU A 475 -25.50 16.52 55.96
C LEU A 475 -26.78 15.74 55.64
N PHE A 476 -26.77 14.42 55.89
CA PHE A 476 -27.97 13.60 55.75
C PHE A 476 -29.04 13.99 56.76
N GLU A 477 -28.65 14.10 58.03
CA GLU A 477 -29.56 14.50 59.12
C GLU A 477 -30.18 15.90 58.88
N GLU A 478 -29.37 16.85 58.46
CA GLU A 478 -29.85 18.16 58.06
C GLU A 478 -30.84 18.11 56.87
N GLN A 479 -30.62 17.20 55.91
CA GLN A 479 -31.58 17.02 54.83
C GLN A 479 -32.89 16.38 55.29
N VAL A 480 -32.80 15.41 56.21
CA VAL A 480 -33.99 14.82 56.86
C VAL A 480 -34.79 15.88 57.60
N ASP A 481 -34.11 16.73 58.38
CA ASP A 481 -34.78 17.81 59.12
C ASP A 481 -35.46 18.85 58.18
N LYS A 482 -34.86 19.09 57.01
CA LYS A 482 -35.43 20.04 56.01
C LYS A 482 -36.63 19.45 55.26
N THR A 483 -36.64 18.15 55.04
CA THR A 483 -37.66 17.50 54.20
C THR A 483 -38.06 16.14 54.82
N PRO A 484 -38.62 16.09 56.05
CA PRO A 484 -38.81 14.84 56.79
C PRO A 484 -39.81 13.88 56.12
N ASP A 485 -40.72 14.41 55.32
CA ASP A 485 -41.76 13.61 54.65
C ASP A 485 -41.40 13.18 53.22
N ASN A 486 -40.22 13.57 52.77
CA ASN A 486 -39.79 13.18 51.41
C ASN A 486 -39.24 11.75 51.35
N ILE A 487 -39.47 11.06 50.21
CA ILE A 487 -38.93 9.73 49.98
C ILE A 487 -37.42 9.83 49.86
N ALA A 488 -36.67 9.16 50.75
CA ALA A 488 -35.22 9.18 50.79
C ALA A 488 -34.59 8.17 49.81
N VAL A 489 -35.21 7.00 49.63
CA VAL A 489 -34.73 5.94 48.73
C VAL A 489 -35.93 5.22 48.11
N VAL A 490 -35.83 4.95 46.80
CA VAL A 490 -36.74 4.05 46.08
C VAL A 490 -35.94 2.86 45.62
N PHE A 491 -36.43 1.67 45.93
CA PHE A 491 -35.87 0.41 45.43
C PHE A 491 -36.91 -0.25 44.53
N GLU A 492 -36.52 -0.60 43.32
CA GLU A 492 -37.34 -1.35 42.34
C GLU A 492 -37.18 -2.86 42.55
#